data_5894c01b11b91712cfd772f953312c8d
#
_entry.id   5894c01b11b91712cfd772f953312c8d
#
_cell.length_a   1.000
_cell.length_b   1.000
_cell.length_c   1.000
_cell.angle_alpha   90.00
_cell.angle_beta   90.00
_cell.angle_gamma   90.00
#
_symmetry.space_group_name_H-M   'P 1'
#
loop_
_entity.id
_entity.type
_entity.pdbx_description
1 polymer ?
#
loop_
_entity_poly.entity_id
_entity_poly.type
_entity_poly.pdbx_seq_one_letter_code
_entity_poly.pdbx_strand_id
1 'polypeptide(L)'
;RQVSDSTGWVYDPEGIDVALLKEVKEVKRARLTEYAAARPSAEYHEGRGVWSIKCDVALPCATQNELLLDDAKQLVANGCIAVAEGANMPTTLEATEYLQKNNVLFAPGKAANAGGVATSALEMSQNSERLSWTFEEVDAKLQNIMVNIFHNLDDAAKRYNMEGDYVAGANIAGCLLYTSDAADD
;
A
#
# COMPACT_ATOMS: atom_id res chain seq x y z
N ARG A 1 -6.36 6.08 -11.72
CA ARG A 1 -7.30 5.94 -12.86
C ARG A 1 -7.83 4.50 -13.00
N GLN A 2 -7.31 3.56 -12.24
CA GLN A 2 -7.78 2.17 -12.24
C GLN A 2 -7.96 1.62 -10.83
N VAL A 3 -8.87 0.68 -10.70
CA VAL A 3 -9.17 -0.03 -9.46
C VAL A 3 -9.63 -1.45 -9.80
N SER A 4 -9.27 -2.43 -8.96
CA SER A 4 -9.66 -3.83 -9.15
C SER A 4 -10.36 -4.40 -7.94
N ASP A 5 -11.17 -5.43 -8.16
CA ASP A 5 -11.67 -6.33 -7.13
C ASP A 5 -11.50 -7.80 -7.55
N SER A 6 -12.09 -8.73 -6.81
CA SER A 6 -11.91 -10.16 -7.08
C SER A 6 -12.54 -10.66 -8.39
N THR A 7 -13.38 -9.86 -9.06
CA THR A 7 -14.05 -10.25 -10.30
C THR A 7 -13.46 -9.59 -11.54
N GLY A 8 -12.84 -8.43 -11.38
CA GLY A 8 -12.30 -7.69 -12.50
C GLY A 8 -11.75 -6.33 -12.10
N TRP A 9 -11.59 -5.46 -13.05
CA TRP A 9 -11.05 -4.13 -12.84
C TRP A 9 -11.72 -3.10 -13.73
N VAL A 10 -11.63 -1.85 -13.31
CA VAL A 10 -12.17 -0.69 -14.01
C VAL A 10 -11.03 0.25 -14.37
N TYR A 11 -11.06 0.75 -15.59
CA TYR A 11 -10.27 1.89 -16.04
C TYR A 11 -11.19 3.08 -16.31
N ASP A 12 -10.87 4.24 -15.74
CA ASP A 12 -11.56 5.50 -16.01
C ASP A 12 -10.54 6.55 -16.44
N PRO A 13 -10.52 6.93 -17.72
CA PRO A 13 -9.58 7.94 -18.23
C PRO A 13 -9.78 9.33 -17.61
N GLU A 14 -10.99 9.63 -17.11
CA GLU A 14 -11.29 10.88 -16.40
C GLU A 14 -10.86 10.85 -14.93
N GLY A 15 -10.52 9.66 -14.42
CA GLY A 15 -10.17 9.42 -13.02
C GLY A 15 -11.30 8.78 -12.24
N ILE A 16 -10.93 7.93 -11.28
CA ILE A 16 -11.90 7.26 -10.42
C ILE A 16 -12.64 8.29 -9.56
N ASP A 17 -13.97 8.27 -9.64
CA ASP A 17 -14.83 8.98 -8.70
C ASP A 17 -14.84 8.22 -7.37
N VAL A 18 -14.10 8.74 -6.40
CA VAL A 18 -13.93 8.07 -5.10
C VAL A 18 -15.23 8.05 -4.30
N ALA A 19 -16.08 9.07 -4.44
CA ALA A 19 -17.36 9.11 -3.72
C ALA A 19 -18.31 8.01 -4.24
N LEU A 20 -18.43 7.90 -5.56
CA LEU A 20 -19.18 6.81 -6.19
C LEU A 20 -18.59 5.44 -5.86
N LEU A 21 -17.24 5.30 -5.88
CA LEU A 21 -16.58 4.05 -5.54
C LEU A 21 -16.89 3.63 -4.09
N LYS A 22 -16.85 4.55 -3.13
CA LYS A 22 -17.23 4.30 -1.74
C LYS A 22 -18.69 3.90 -1.63
N GLU A 23 -19.61 4.58 -2.30
CA GLU A 23 -21.02 4.20 -2.32
C GLU A 23 -21.20 2.76 -2.81
N VAL A 24 -20.57 2.40 -3.93
CA VAL A 24 -20.66 1.05 -4.51
C VAL A 24 -20.03 0.00 -3.60
N LYS A 25 -18.83 0.25 -3.07
CA LYS A 25 -18.06 -0.76 -2.33
C LYS A 25 -18.42 -0.84 -0.84
N GLU A 26 -18.61 0.29 -0.19
CA GLU A 26 -18.83 0.35 1.27
C GLU A 26 -20.32 0.31 1.64
N VAL A 27 -21.16 1.05 0.91
CA VAL A 27 -22.59 1.15 1.23
C VAL A 27 -23.37 0.02 0.57
N LYS A 28 -23.28 -0.13 -0.74
CA LYS A 28 -24.00 -1.17 -1.50
C LYS A 28 -23.34 -2.54 -1.40
N ARG A 29 -22.05 -2.61 -1.05
CA ARG A 29 -21.21 -3.82 -1.04
C ARG A 29 -21.25 -4.57 -2.38
N ALA A 30 -21.35 -3.82 -3.46
CA ALA A 30 -21.48 -4.33 -4.81
C ALA A 30 -20.12 -4.52 -5.51
N ARG A 31 -20.15 -5.03 -6.74
CA ARG A 31 -19.00 -5.23 -7.59
C ARG A 31 -18.69 -4.00 -8.44
N LEU A 32 -17.48 -3.94 -9.00
CA LEU A 32 -17.05 -2.83 -9.86
C LEU A 32 -17.87 -2.72 -11.16
N THR A 33 -18.60 -3.75 -11.55
CA THR A 33 -19.60 -3.69 -12.64
C THR A 33 -20.66 -2.63 -12.43
N GLU A 34 -21.10 -2.42 -11.17
CA GLU A 34 -22.05 -1.37 -10.85
C GLU A 34 -21.45 0.02 -10.89
N TYR A 35 -20.15 0.14 -10.55
CA TYR A 35 -19.43 1.39 -10.74
C TYR A 35 -19.37 1.78 -12.21
N ALA A 36 -18.97 0.85 -13.08
CA ALA A 36 -18.92 1.10 -14.51
C ALA A 36 -20.28 1.38 -15.13
N ALA A 37 -21.34 0.73 -14.66
CA ALA A 37 -22.73 1.02 -15.09
C ALA A 37 -23.19 2.44 -14.71
N ALA A 38 -22.71 2.97 -13.59
CA ALA A 38 -23.07 4.31 -13.10
C ALA A 38 -22.17 5.43 -13.65
N ARG A 39 -21.02 5.08 -14.27
CA ARG A 39 -20.03 6.04 -14.76
C ARG A 39 -19.71 5.79 -16.24
N PRO A 40 -20.27 6.61 -17.15
CA PRO A 40 -20.15 6.38 -18.62
C PRO A 40 -18.72 6.39 -19.17
N SER A 41 -17.78 7.08 -18.49
CA SER A 41 -16.36 7.13 -18.88
C SER A 41 -15.58 5.89 -18.44
N ALA A 42 -16.14 5.07 -17.54
CA ALA A 42 -15.47 3.92 -16.97
C ALA A 42 -15.68 2.65 -17.80
N GLU A 43 -14.60 1.93 -18.05
CA GLU A 43 -14.58 0.64 -18.74
C GLU A 43 -14.33 -0.49 -17.74
N TYR A 44 -15.23 -1.48 -17.70
CA TYR A 44 -15.04 -2.68 -16.89
C TYR A 44 -14.42 -3.81 -17.71
N HIS A 45 -13.45 -4.47 -17.11
CA HIS A 45 -12.76 -5.65 -17.67
C HIS A 45 -12.80 -6.79 -16.66
N GLU A 46 -13.19 -7.97 -17.12
CA GLU A 46 -13.27 -9.17 -16.28
C GLU A 46 -11.88 -9.76 -16.04
N GLY A 47 -11.66 -10.33 -14.86
CA GLY A 47 -10.45 -11.05 -14.50
C GLY A 47 -9.26 -10.14 -14.16
N ARG A 48 -8.05 -10.66 -14.37
CA ARG A 48 -6.79 -9.95 -14.05
C ARG A 48 -6.41 -9.03 -15.21
N GLY A 49 -5.66 -7.96 -14.92
CA GLY A 49 -5.15 -7.08 -15.95
C GLY A 49 -4.90 -5.64 -15.50
N VAL A 50 -5.28 -5.27 -14.29
CA VAL A 50 -5.14 -3.89 -13.77
C VAL A 50 -3.70 -3.36 -13.88
N TRP A 51 -2.70 -4.23 -13.73
CA TRP A 51 -1.27 -3.87 -13.77
C TRP A 51 -0.74 -3.59 -15.18
N SER A 52 -1.51 -3.91 -16.24
CA SER A 52 -1.14 -3.61 -17.64
C SER A 52 -1.34 -2.13 -18.00
N ILE A 53 -2.11 -1.41 -17.22
CA ILE A 53 -2.42 0.00 -17.47
C ILE A 53 -1.30 0.89 -16.96
N LYS A 54 -0.90 1.88 -17.76
CA LYS A 54 0.13 2.84 -17.38
C LYS A 54 -0.27 3.62 -16.13
N CYS A 55 0.62 3.62 -15.15
CA CYS A 55 0.50 4.40 -13.91
C CYS A 55 1.88 4.83 -13.41
N ASP A 56 1.93 5.89 -12.63
CA ASP A 56 3.14 6.35 -11.96
C ASP A 56 3.35 5.57 -10.65
N VAL A 57 2.26 5.25 -9.93
CA VAL A 57 2.30 4.54 -8.65
C VAL A 57 1.33 3.36 -8.69
N ALA A 58 1.78 2.20 -8.22
CA ALA A 58 0.96 1.00 -8.07
C ALA A 58 0.77 0.66 -6.58
N LEU A 59 -0.47 0.39 -6.18
CA LEU A 59 -0.85 0.11 -4.80
C LEU A 59 -1.53 -1.27 -4.71
N PRO A 60 -0.78 -2.37 -4.57
CA PRO A 60 -1.36 -3.68 -4.34
C PRO A 60 -1.90 -3.78 -2.90
N CYS A 61 -3.23 -3.78 -2.76
CA CYS A 61 -3.93 -3.65 -1.48
C CYS A 61 -4.91 -4.79 -1.20
N ALA A 62 -4.95 -5.85 -2.04
CA ALA A 62 -5.99 -6.87 -1.93
C ALA A 62 -5.50 -8.14 -1.22
N THR A 63 -4.70 -8.95 -1.87
CA THR A 63 -4.34 -10.29 -1.38
C THR A 63 -2.87 -10.61 -1.58
N GLN A 64 -2.41 -11.61 -0.84
CA GLN A 64 -1.06 -12.17 -1.01
C GLN A 64 -0.86 -12.66 -2.47
N ASN A 65 0.32 -12.38 -3.03
CA ASN A 65 0.73 -12.78 -4.38
C ASN A 65 -0.21 -12.29 -5.50
N GLU A 66 -0.76 -11.10 -5.35
CA GLU A 66 -1.58 -10.50 -6.40
C GLU A 66 -0.76 -9.85 -7.53
N LEU A 67 0.47 -9.42 -7.25
CA LEU A 67 1.39 -8.84 -8.23
C LEU A 67 2.52 -9.83 -8.51
N LEU A 68 2.50 -10.40 -9.70
CA LEU A 68 3.44 -11.43 -10.16
C LEU A 68 4.59 -10.80 -10.97
N LEU A 69 5.61 -11.60 -11.30
CA LEU A 69 6.75 -11.14 -12.09
C LEU A 69 6.34 -10.51 -13.45
N ASP A 70 5.39 -11.09 -14.14
CA ASP A 70 4.95 -10.56 -15.44
C ASP A 70 4.19 -9.23 -15.30
N ASP A 71 3.44 -9.06 -14.20
CA ASP A 71 2.81 -7.79 -13.85
C ASP A 71 3.88 -6.72 -13.54
N ALA A 72 4.93 -7.08 -12.81
CA ALA A 72 6.05 -6.20 -12.51
C ALA A 72 6.79 -5.76 -13.78
N LYS A 73 7.00 -6.66 -14.74
CA LYS A 73 7.58 -6.32 -16.05
C LYS A 73 6.72 -5.30 -16.81
N GLN A 74 5.40 -5.45 -16.76
CA GLN A 74 4.48 -4.50 -17.39
C GLN A 74 4.52 -3.13 -16.72
N LEU A 75 4.51 -3.08 -15.38
CA LEU A 75 4.64 -1.84 -14.62
C LEU A 75 5.92 -1.08 -14.98
N VAL A 76 7.07 -1.78 -15.01
CA VAL A 76 8.35 -1.18 -15.41
C VAL A 76 8.31 -0.69 -16.85
N ALA A 77 7.81 -1.50 -17.79
CA ALA A 77 7.71 -1.12 -19.20
C ALA A 77 6.79 0.11 -19.41
N ASN A 78 5.77 0.27 -18.57
CA ASN A 78 4.86 1.41 -18.58
C ASN A 78 5.38 2.64 -17.82
N GLY A 79 6.58 2.56 -17.22
CA GLY A 79 7.21 3.69 -16.54
C GLY A 79 6.70 3.94 -15.12
N CYS A 80 6.22 2.91 -14.42
CA CYS A 80 5.86 2.99 -13.00
C CYS A 80 7.10 3.36 -12.18
N ILE A 81 7.00 4.37 -11.32
CA ILE A 81 8.11 4.89 -10.51
C ILE A 81 8.09 4.38 -9.07
N ALA A 82 6.95 3.93 -8.58
CA ALA A 82 6.82 3.46 -7.21
C ALA A 82 5.75 2.38 -7.05
N VAL A 83 6.02 1.42 -6.17
CA VAL A 83 5.06 0.42 -5.69
C VAL A 83 5.01 0.49 -4.18
N ALA A 84 3.82 0.59 -3.58
CA ALA A 84 3.64 0.56 -2.14
C ALA A 84 2.58 -0.47 -1.74
N GLU A 85 2.97 -1.42 -0.91
CA GLU A 85 2.14 -2.55 -0.51
C GLU A 85 1.16 -2.18 0.60
N GLY A 86 -0.13 -2.14 0.28
CA GLY A 86 -1.19 -1.98 1.28
C GLY A 86 -1.64 -3.32 1.89
N ALA A 87 -1.47 -4.43 1.17
CA ALA A 87 -1.72 -5.77 1.67
C ALA A 87 -0.48 -6.42 2.30
N ASN A 88 -0.65 -7.59 2.90
CA ASN A 88 0.45 -8.41 3.40
C ASN A 88 1.02 -9.27 2.28
N MET A 89 2.29 -9.03 1.92
CA MET A 89 3.02 -9.76 0.87
C MET A 89 2.24 -9.88 -0.47
N PRO A 90 1.69 -8.78 -1.01
CA PRO A 90 0.93 -8.85 -2.25
C PRO A 90 1.81 -9.05 -3.48
N THR A 91 3.09 -8.65 -3.40
CA THR A 91 4.07 -8.77 -4.46
C THR A 91 4.94 -10.01 -4.23
N THR A 92 5.12 -10.85 -5.24
CA THR A 92 6.02 -12.01 -5.12
C THR A 92 7.47 -11.56 -4.98
N LEU A 93 8.31 -12.40 -4.39
CA LEU A 93 9.73 -12.09 -4.19
C LEU A 93 10.43 -11.76 -5.51
N GLU A 94 10.20 -12.54 -6.53
CA GLU A 94 10.76 -12.34 -7.87
C GLU A 94 10.33 -11.01 -8.50
N ALA A 95 9.06 -10.63 -8.29
CA ALA A 95 8.53 -9.33 -8.74
C ALA A 95 9.17 -8.18 -7.97
N THR A 96 9.32 -8.30 -6.66
CA THR A 96 9.99 -7.29 -5.80
C THR A 96 11.44 -7.07 -6.26
N GLU A 97 12.21 -8.15 -6.44
CA GLU A 97 13.58 -8.07 -6.92
C GLU A 97 13.67 -7.42 -8.32
N TYR A 98 12.74 -7.75 -9.20
CA TYR A 98 12.69 -7.17 -10.55
C TYR A 98 12.40 -5.67 -10.50
N LEU A 99 11.42 -5.23 -9.69
CA LEU A 99 11.10 -3.81 -9.50
C LEU A 99 12.30 -3.02 -8.97
N GLN A 100 12.95 -3.52 -7.91
CA GLN A 100 14.12 -2.89 -7.33
C GLN A 100 15.30 -2.80 -8.31
N LYS A 101 15.60 -3.86 -9.07
CA LYS A 101 16.65 -3.89 -10.11
C LYS A 101 16.40 -2.89 -11.24
N ASN A 102 15.14 -2.49 -11.47
CA ASN A 102 14.75 -1.49 -12.46
C ASN A 102 14.50 -0.10 -11.85
N ASN A 103 15.02 0.17 -10.66
CA ASN A 103 14.94 1.46 -9.96
C ASN A 103 13.50 1.93 -9.68
N VAL A 104 12.55 1.02 -9.52
CA VAL A 104 11.23 1.34 -9.01
C VAL A 104 11.32 1.42 -7.49
N LEU A 105 10.89 2.53 -6.90
CA LEU A 105 10.82 2.67 -5.45
C LEU A 105 9.82 1.65 -4.89
N PHE A 106 10.26 0.81 -3.96
CA PHE A 106 9.43 -0.24 -3.42
C PHE A 106 9.25 -0.06 -1.91
N ALA A 107 8.02 0.23 -1.48
CA ALA A 107 7.65 0.33 -0.08
C ALA A 107 7.02 -1.00 0.40
N PRO A 108 7.76 -1.79 1.20
CA PRO A 108 7.31 -3.11 1.63
C PRO A 108 6.12 -3.04 2.59
N GLY A 109 5.25 -4.04 2.54
CA GLY A 109 4.02 -4.09 3.34
C GLY A 109 4.24 -3.90 4.83
N LYS A 110 5.30 -4.51 5.39
CA LYS A 110 5.63 -4.35 6.83
C LYS A 110 5.80 -2.88 7.30
N ALA A 111 6.07 -1.96 6.38
CA ALA A 111 6.16 -0.53 6.64
C ALA A 111 4.94 0.21 6.06
N ALA A 112 4.64 -0.02 4.78
CA ALA A 112 3.60 0.71 4.07
C ALA A 112 2.17 0.42 4.60
N ASN A 113 1.91 -0.78 5.10
CA ASN A 113 0.60 -1.14 5.67
C ASN A 113 0.51 -1.04 7.20
N ALA A 114 1.54 -0.56 7.87
CA ALA A 114 1.60 -0.46 9.33
C ALA A 114 0.51 0.47 9.93
N GLY A 115 -0.16 1.28 9.12
CA GLY A 115 -1.26 2.14 9.55
C GLY A 115 -2.42 1.37 10.21
N GLY A 116 -2.73 0.19 9.73
CA GLY A 116 -3.77 -0.66 10.32
C GLY A 116 -3.46 -1.06 11.77
N VAL A 117 -2.28 -1.60 12.01
CA VAL A 117 -1.84 -2.00 13.37
C VAL A 117 -1.61 -0.77 14.26
N ALA A 118 -1.11 0.34 13.71
CA ALA A 118 -0.95 1.58 14.44
C ALA A 118 -2.30 2.13 14.95
N THR A 119 -3.33 2.09 14.12
CA THR A 119 -4.69 2.51 14.51
C THR A 119 -5.25 1.61 15.62
N SER A 120 -5.01 0.29 15.56
CA SER A 120 -5.40 -0.64 16.62
C SER A 120 -4.67 -0.31 17.94
N ALA A 121 -3.40 0.05 17.91
CA ALA A 121 -2.65 0.47 19.08
C ALA A 121 -3.20 1.79 19.67
N LEU A 122 -3.56 2.74 18.82
CA LEU A 122 -4.22 3.99 19.25
C LEU A 122 -5.58 3.72 19.91
N GLU A 123 -6.38 2.80 19.34
CA GLU A 123 -7.65 2.37 19.93
C GLU A 123 -7.45 1.74 21.33
N MET A 124 -6.48 0.85 21.47
CA MET A 124 -6.15 0.25 22.77
C MET A 124 -5.73 1.30 23.78
N SER A 125 -4.93 2.28 23.38
CA SER A 125 -4.50 3.39 24.25
C SER A 125 -5.69 4.24 24.69
N GLN A 126 -6.54 4.64 23.77
CA GLN A 126 -7.76 5.40 24.03
C GLN A 126 -8.68 4.67 25.03
N ASN A 127 -8.87 3.36 24.81
CA ASN A 127 -9.69 2.52 25.69
C ASN A 127 -9.10 2.41 27.11
N SER A 128 -7.77 2.30 27.23
CA SER A 128 -7.08 2.26 28.52
C SER A 128 -7.20 3.57 29.29
N GLU A 129 -7.10 4.69 28.60
CA GLU A 129 -7.26 6.03 29.17
C GLU A 129 -8.73 6.37 29.48
N ARG A 130 -9.68 5.60 28.95
CA ARG A 130 -11.14 5.85 29.03
C ARG A 130 -11.53 7.21 28.47
N LEU A 131 -10.82 7.66 27.44
CA LEU A 131 -11.08 8.89 26.71
C LEU A 131 -11.65 8.57 25.32
N SER A 132 -12.21 9.58 24.68
CA SER A 132 -12.63 9.51 23.29
C SER A 132 -11.89 10.61 22.52
N TRP A 133 -11.12 10.21 21.52
CA TRP A 133 -10.47 11.14 20.60
C TRP A 133 -11.35 11.42 19.39
N THR A 134 -11.23 12.60 18.81
CA THR A 134 -11.92 12.93 17.57
C THR A 134 -11.25 12.21 16.38
N PHE A 135 -11.95 12.18 15.25
CA PHE A 135 -11.38 11.64 14.02
C PHE A 135 -10.07 12.35 13.64
N GLU A 136 -10.06 13.68 13.74
CA GLU A 136 -8.92 14.54 13.40
C GLU A 136 -7.71 14.27 14.30
N GLU A 137 -7.93 14.02 15.59
CA GLU A 137 -6.86 13.66 16.52
C GLU A 137 -6.24 12.30 16.19
N VAL A 138 -7.07 11.30 15.88
CA VAL A 138 -6.60 9.97 15.50
C VAL A 138 -5.87 10.02 14.15
N ASP A 139 -6.41 10.73 13.17
CA ASP A 139 -5.79 10.89 11.85
C ASP A 139 -4.43 11.58 11.93
N ALA A 140 -4.31 12.66 12.71
CA ALA A 140 -3.04 13.35 12.92
C ALA A 140 -1.99 12.46 13.59
N LYS A 141 -2.39 11.65 14.58
CA LYS A 141 -1.49 10.67 15.22
C LYS A 141 -1.03 9.61 14.23
N LEU A 142 -1.95 9.07 13.42
CA LEU A 142 -1.66 8.08 12.41
C LEU A 142 -0.70 8.62 11.34
N GLN A 143 -0.93 9.83 10.83
CA GLN A 143 -0.03 10.48 9.87
C GLN A 143 1.39 10.61 10.44
N ASN A 144 1.53 11.08 11.67
CA ASN A 144 2.83 11.19 12.34
C ASN A 144 3.52 9.83 12.49
N ILE A 145 2.78 8.78 12.85
CA ILE A 145 3.34 7.42 12.95
C ILE A 145 3.88 6.97 11.60
N MET A 146 3.12 7.14 10.51
CA MET A 146 3.53 6.72 9.18
C MET A 146 4.75 7.51 8.67
N VAL A 147 4.81 8.81 8.94
CA VAL A 147 6.00 9.64 8.63
C VAL A 147 7.22 9.16 9.40
N ASN A 148 7.08 8.87 10.68
CA ASN A 148 8.18 8.36 11.51
C ASN A 148 8.66 6.97 11.04
N ILE A 149 7.75 6.08 10.66
CA ILE A 149 8.10 4.78 10.08
C ILE A 149 8.95 4.97 8.82
N PHE A 150 8.55 5.89 7.93
CA PHE A 150 9.33 6.19 6.73
C PHE A 150 10.73 6.70 7.07
N HIS A 151 10.85 7.68 7.97
CA HIS A 151 12.15 8.21 8.37
C HIS A 151 13.03 7.12 8.99
N ASN A 152 12.51 6.30 9.87
CA ASN A 152 13.26 5.24 10.52
C ASN A 152 13.83 4.22 9.52
N LEU A 153 13.03 3.81 8.52
CA LEU A 153 13.52 2.87 7.51
C LEU A 153 14.50 3.53 6.51
N ASP A 154 14.30 4.78 6.14
CA ASP A 154 15.17 5.52 5.24
C ASP A 154 16.52 5.80 5.91
N ASP A 155 16.51 6.23 7.17
CA ASP A 155 17.72 6.44 7.96
C ASP A 155 18.48 5.12 8.19
N ALA A 156 17.79 4.02 8.43
CA ALA A 156 18.39 2.71 8.53
C ALA A 156 19.04 2.30 7.21
N ALA A 157 18.36 2.45 6.08
CA ALA A 157 18.92 2.16 4.76
C ALA A 157 20.19 2.99 4.49
N LYS A 158 20.15 4.28 4.75
CA LYS A 158 21.30 5.18 4.59
C LYS A 158 22.48 4.79 5.49
N ARG A 159 22.22 4.52 6.77
CA ARG A 159 23.24 4.14 7.75
C ARG A 159 24.02 2.89 7.36
N TYR A 160 23.37 1.97 6.66
CA TYR A 160 23.97 0.69 6.23
C TYR A 160 24.36 0.68 4.74
N ASN A 161 24.48 1.85 4.10
CA ASN A 161 24.87 2.02 2.69
C ASN A 161 23.92 1.30 1.70
N MET A 162 22.64 1.30 2.01
CA MET A 162 21.55 0.74 1.20
C MET A 162 20.53 1.80 0.82
N GLU A 163 20.98 3.01 0.51
CA GLU A 163 20.11 4.14 0.19
C GLU A 163 19.13 3.80 -0.95
N GLY A 164 17.84 4.07 -0.73
CA GLY A 164 16.78 3.74 -1.68
C GLY A 164 16.27 2.29 -1.62
N ASP A 165 16.95 1.39 -0.88
CA ASP A 165 16.44 0.04 -0.60
C ASP A 165 15.57 0.05 0.69
N TYR A 166 14.29 0.36 0.51
CA TYR A 166 13.36 0.42 1.64
C TYR A 166 12.97 -0.96 2.18
N VAL A 167 13.20 -2.03 1.43
CA VAL A 167 13.03 -3.41 1.93
C VAL A 167 14.12 -3.72 2.96
N ALA A 168 15.37 -3.44 2.62
CA ALA A 168 16.49 -3.57 3.55
C ALA A 168 16.34 -2.62 4.74
N GLY A 169 15.99 -1.36 4.50
CA GLY A 169 15.76 -0.36 5.55
C GLY A 169 14.71 -0.80 6.56
N ALA A 170 13.56 -1.30 6.09
CA ALA A 170 12.51 -1.79 6.97
C ALA A 170 12.91 -3.04 7.77
N ASN A 171 13.69 -3.94 7.17
CA ASN A 171 14.21 -5.12 7.87
C ASN A 171 15.21 -4.72 8.97
N ILE A 172 16.15 -3.83 8.66
CA ILE A 172 17.17 -3.37 9.59
C ILE A 172 16.53 -2.57 10.72
N ALA A 173 15.66 -1.60 10.42
CA ALA A 173 14.98 -0.80 11.44
C ALA A 173 14.18 -1.66 12.42
N GLY A 174 13.42 -2.65 11.91
CA GLY A 174 12.67 -3.58 12.76
C GLY A 174 13.57 -4.48 13.61
N CYS A 175 14.71 -4.93 13.08
CA CYS A 175 15.69 -5.73 13.83
C CYS A 175 16.37 -4.91 14.92
N LEU A 176 16.78 -3.67 14.63
CA LEU A 176 17.43 -2.80 15.61
C LEU A 176 16.50 -2.42 16.76
N LEU A 177 15.23 -2.16 16.48
CA LEU A 177 14.25 -1.87 17.51
C LEU A 177 14.13 -3.04 18.50
N TYR A 178 14.02 -4.26 17.97
CA TYR A 178 13.90 -5.46 18.80
C TYR A 178 15.16 -5.76 19.63
N THR A 179 16.35 -5.53 19.05
CA THR A 179 17.63 -5.79 19.75
C THR A 179 17.99 -4.71 20.76
N SER A 180 17.55 -3.46 20.57
CA SER A 180 17.77 -2.40 21.56
C SER A 180 16.93 -2.63 22.82
N ASP A 181 15.68 -3.03 22.67
CA ASP A 181 14.80 -3.35 23.81
C ASP A 181 15.31 -4.55 24.63
N ALA A 182 15.97 -5.51 23.96
CA ALA A 182 16.54 -6.67 24.65
C ALA A 182 17.88 -6.39 25.34
N ALA A 183 18.53 -5.25 25.09
CA ALA A 183 19.78 -4.86 25.72
C ALA A 183 19.59 -4.01 26.99
N ASP A 184 18.38 -3.50 27.23
CA ASP A 184 18.03 -2.67 28.37
C ASP A 184 17.40 -3.48 29.56
N ASP A 185 17.21 -4.81 29.38
CA ASP A 185 16.80 -5.78 30.41
C ASP A 185 18.04 -6.57 30.93
#